data_c1813d5e81a3dfc34c4d16ecbd64c3ff
#
_entry.id   c1813d5e81a3dfc34c4d16ecbd64c3ff
#
_cell.length_a   1.000
_cell.length_b   1.000
_cell.length_c   1.000
_cell.angle_alpha   90.00
_cell.angle_beta   90.00
_cell.angle_gamma   90.00
#
_symmetry.space_group_name_H-M   'P 1'
#
loop_
_entity.id
_entity.type
_entity.pdbx_description
1 polymer ?
#
loop_
_entity_poly.entity_id
_entity_poly.type
_entity_poly.pdbx_seq_one_letter_code
_entity_poly.pdbx_strand_id
1 'polypeptide(L)'
;MDIIKTLSKVKLFHELEPESLIDLAQFCSVKHLQTGHQLYDLDDLPLHVYIIAHGRVKLTTRTNLSTYLGRHEIVGEMGVISNQPHHGRVIATRDTCLIEIPQQQFTAFLQKHPQVLFAVSQMIIARSQPELQHIHAMSHSRTLSIIPISMQILAIHLAEQLTEHLKRWPNVRVVTAAHVDALFGEGFSQTKLDYSSEDLKLRQWLAILEEKHCYVLYAADRPDDEWAKRCLHQADRILILAEANQSPIQSPLVDVLNQYDWQNPIELVLLRSEGDPSPYTLQWKKLYCAQAHYFIHPWSETDIRAIARQITSQGLGLVLGGGGARGFAHIGLIRALEQLHIPIDIVGGTSMGAFISALVACGFDSVEMKHLWLETTSMTKPCLKSH
;
A
#
# COMPACT_ATOMS: atom_id res chain seq x y z
N MET A 1 -4.52 5.79 25.38
CA MET A 1 -5.42 6.10 24.23
C MET A 1 -6.73 6.64 24.78
N ASP A 2 -7.27 7.69 24.20
CA ASP A 2 -8.57 8.23 24.57
C ASP A 2 -9.66 7.57 23.70
N ILE A 3 -10.43 6.67 24.32
CA ILE A 3 -11.48 5.88 23.66
C ILE A 3 -12.57 6.80 23.11
N ILE A 4 -13.06 7.75 23.91
CA ILE A 4 -14.15 8.67 23.53
C ILE A 4 -13.75 9.49 22.30
N LYS A 5 -12.55 10.04 22.32
CA LYS A 5 -12.00 10.79 21.18
C LYS A 5 -11.85 9.94 19.92
N THR A 6 -11.57 8.64 20.07
CA THR A 6 -11.48 7.72 18.93
C THR A 6 -12.88 7.38 18.39
N LEU A 7 -13.83 7.10 19.27
CA LEU A 7 -15.23 6.82 18.90
C LEU A 7 -15.86 8.00 18.16
N SER A 8 -15.62 9.24 18.59
CA SER A 8 -16.19 10.45 17.95
C SER A 8 -15.70 10.67 16.51
N LYS A 9 -14.59 10.02 16.10
CA LYS A 9 -14.04 10.09 14.74
C LYS A 9 -14.59 9.01 13.81
N VAL A 10 -15.31 8.02 14.35
CA VAL A 10 -15.94 6.96 13.55
C VAL A 10 -17.15 7.53 12.84
N LYS A 11 -17.18 7.43 11.50
CA LYS A 11 -18.29 7.99 10.69
C LYS A 11 -19.68 7.57 11.17
N LEU A 12 -19.81 6.33 11.65
CA LEU A 12 -21.08 5.78 12.15
C LEU A 12 -21.63 6.51 13.36
N PHE A 13 -20.77 7.25 14.08
CA PHE A 13 -21.12 7.91 15.35
C PHE A 13 -21.15 9.43 15.27
N HIS A 14 -20.96 10.01 14.06
CA HIS A 14 -20.87 11.47 13.88
C HIS A 14 -22.13 12.23 14.31
N GLU A 15 -23.29 11.58 14.21
CA GLU A 15 -24.59 12.18 14.56
C GLU A 15 -25.00 11.93 16.01
N LEU A 16 -24.11 11.35 16.81
CA LEU A 16 -24.39 11.03 18.21
C LEU A 16 -23.96 12.15 19.14
N GLU A 17 -24.78 12.37 20.17
CA GLU A 17 -24.42 13.26 21.27
C GLU A 17 -23.23 12.68 22.07
N PRO A 18 -22.33 13.54 22.60
CA PRO A 18 -21.15 13.08 23.34
C PRO A 18 -21.46 12.15 24.51
N GLU A 19 -22.61 12.32 25.17
CA GLU A 19 -23.06 11.50 26.30
C GLU A 19 -23.27 10.06 25.87
N SER A 20 -23.83 9.81 24.70
CA SER A 20 -24.03 8.46 24.16
C SER A 20 -22.70 7.75 23.89
N LEU A 21 -21.66 8.48 23.50
CA LEU A 21 -20.32 7.94 23.29
C LEU A 21 -19.61 7.63 24.62
N ILE A 22 -19.86 8.43 25.65
CA ILE A 22 -19.37 8.18 27.03
C ILE A 22 -19.97 6.90 27.57
N ASP A 23 -21.29 6.70 27.39
CA ASP A 23 -21.98 5.48 27.82
C ASP A 23 -21.41 4.24 27.12
N LEU A 24 -21.19 4.30 25.80
CA LEU A 24 -20.59 3.19 25.05
C LEU A 24 -19.16 2.91 25.50
N ALA A 25 -18.37 3.97 25.74
CA ALA A 25 -16.96 3.87 26.11
C ALA A 25 -16.72 3.10 27.42
N GLN A 26 -17.69 3.09 28.34
CA GLN A 26 -17.59 2.36 29.62
C GLN A 26 -17.50 0.84 29.43
N PHE A 27 -17.99 0.32 28.32
CA PHE A 27 -17.97 -1.11 27.99
C PHE A 27 -16.84 -1.48 27.04
N CYS A 28 -16.04 -0.51 26.61
CA CYS A 28 -14.97 -0.73 25.65
C CYS A 28 -13.67 -1.14 26.34
N SER A 29 -12.93 -2.04 25.73
CA SER A 29 -11.56 -2.39 26.09
C SER A 29 -10.61 -2.14 24.92
N VAL A 30 -9.30 -2.10 25.22
CA VAL A 30 -8.25 -1.89 24.23
C VAL A 30 -7.53 -3.21 23.99
N LYS A 31 -7.41 -3.58 22.71
CA LYS A 31 -6.66 -4.77 22.27
C LYS A 31 -5.56 -4.39 21.32
N HIS A 32 -4.36 -4.92 21.56
CA HIS A 32 -3.23 -4.80 20.65
C HIS A 32 -3.06 -6.08 19.84
N LEU A 33 -2.87 -5.94 18.55
CA LEU A 33 -2.68 -7.04 17.61
C LEU A 33 -1.41 -6.77 16.81
N GLN A 34 -0.46 -7.71 16.86
CA GLN A 34 0.79 -7.62 16.10
C GLN A 34 0.55 -7.92 14.62
N THR A 35 1.44 -7.43 13.78
CA THR A 35 1.47 -7.75 12.34
C THR A 35 1.43 -9.26 12.10
N GLY A 36 0.60 -9.70 11.17
CA GLY A 36 0.39 -11.10 10.84
C GLY A 36 -0.54 -11.86 11.80
N HIS A 37 -0.87 -11.30 12.97
CA HIS A 37 -1.75 -11.99 13.92
C HIS A 37 -3.21 -11.90 13.49
N GLN A 38 -3.91 -12.97 13.71
CA GLN A 38 -5.33 -13.13 13.43
C GLN A 38 -6.18 -12.53 14.55
N LEU A 39 -7.20 -11.77 14.19
CA LEU A 39 -8.19 -11.22 15.11
C LEU A 39 -9.31 -12.25 15.39
N TYR A 40 -9.85 -12.81 14.31
CA TYR A 40 -10.82 -13.92 14.32
C TYR A 40 -10.77 -14.67 12.98
N ASP A 41 -11.27 -15.90 12.96
CA ASP A 41 -11.35 -16.74 11.76
C ASP A 41 -12.78 -16.90 11.25
N LEU A 42 -12.88 -17.54 10.10
CA LEU A 42 -14.13 -18.08 9.57
C LEU A 42 -14.77 -18.99 10.62
N ASP A 43 -16.10 -18.88 10.73
CA ASP A 43 -16.92 -19.68 11.64
C ASP A 43 -16.71 -19.43 13.15
N ASP A 44 -15.83 -18.50 13.54
CA ASP A 44 -15.75 -18.04 14.93
C ASP A 44 -17.03 -17.31 15.36
N LEU A 45 -17.38 -17.43 16.66
CA LEU A 45 -18.54 -16.74 17.22
C LEU A 45 -18.30 -15.23 17.33
N PRO A 46 -19.28 -14.39 16.96
CA PRO A 46 -19.11 -12.93 16.94
C PRO A 46 -19.30 -12.33 18.34
N LEU A 47 -18.32 -12.52 19.22
CA LEU A 47 -18.38 -12.06 20.61
C LEU A 47 -18.19 -10.55 20.76
N HIS A 48 -17.52 -9.91 19.81
CA HIS A 48 -17.19 -8.48 19.85
C HIS A 48 -17.31 -7.83 18.49
N VAL A 49 -17.55 -6.53 18.52
CA VAL A 49 -17.31 -5.61 17.41
C VAL A 49 -16.01 -4.84 17.69
N TYR A 50 -15.23 -4.60 16.66
CA TYR A 50 -13.94 -3.95 16.81
C TYR A 50 -13.88 -2.66 16.00
N ILE A 51 -13.36 -1.59 16.60
CA ILE A 51 -13.07 -0.34 15.93
C ILE A 51 -11.55 -0.20 15.85
N ILE A 52 -11.03 0.07 14.65
CA ILE A 52 -9.61 0.24 14.43
C ILE A 52 -9.22 1.65 14.89
N ALA A 53 -8.59 1.73 16.06
CA ALA A 53 -8.10 3.00 16.60
C ALA A 53 -6.82 3.44 15.89
N HIS A 54 -5.94 2.47 15.58
CA HIS A 54 -4.69 2.67 14.87
C HIS A 54 -4.30 1.35 14.20
N GLY A 55 -3.59 1.43 13.07
CA GLY A 55 -3.16 0.25 12.35
C GLY A 55 -4.08 -0.09 11.17
N ARG A 56 -4.02 -1.33 10.71
CA ARG A 56 -4.75 -1.81 9.55
C ARG A 56 -4.96 -3.32 9.63
N VAL A 57 -6.13 -3.77 9.20
CA VAL A 57 -6.43 -5.20 9.08
C VAL A 57 -6.87 -5.55 7.66
N LYS A 58 -6.67 -6.81 7.28
CA LYS A 58 -7.17 -7.42 6.04
C LYS A 58 -8.29 -8.38 6.39
N LEU A 59 -9.46 -8.12 5.87
CA LEU A 59 -10.62 -9.01 5.91
C LEU A 59 -10.61 -9.85 4.64
N THR A 60 -10.57 -11.16 4.75
CA THR A 60 -10.67 -12.09 3.62
C THR A 60 -11.93 -12.94 3.76
N THR A 61 -12.83 -12.87 2.78
CA THR A 61 -14.09 -13.62 2.76
C THR A 61 -13.89 -15.08 2.34
N ARG A 62 -14.92 -15.92 2.47
CA ARG A 62 -14.93 -17.31 1.95
C ARG A 62 -14.64 -17.41 0.46
N THR A 63 -14.96 -16.38 -0.33
CA THR A 63 -14.71 -16.31 -1.78
C THR A 63 -13.33 -15.78 -2.13
N ASN A 64 -12.42 -15.68 -1.16
CA ASN A 64 -11.08 -15.12 -1.27
C ASN A 64 -11.04 -13.64 -1.72
N LEU A 65 -12.15 -12.92 -1.61
CA LEU A 65 -12.16 -11.48 -1.76
C LEU A 65 -11.54 -10.85 -0.52
N SER A 66 -10.59 -9.95 -0.72
CA SER A 66 -9.89 -9.28 0.37
C SER A 66 -10.20 -7.79 0.39
N THR A 67 -10.51 -7.26 1.56
CA THR A 67 -10.74 -5.84 1.81
C THR A 67 -9.81 -5.39 2.94
N TYR A 68 -9.17 -4.24 2.77
CA TYR A 68 -8.34 -3.65 3.81
C TYR A 68 -9.13 -2.60 4.57
N LEU A 69 -9.09 -2.69 5.89
CA LEU A 69 -9.78 -1.78 6.79
C LEU A 69 -8.74 -1.05 7.64
N GLY A 70 -8.88 0.27 7.69
CA GLY A 70 -7.95 1.14 8.38
C GLY A 70 -8.56 1.87 9.56
N ARG A 71 -7.90 2.91 9.98
CA ARG A 71 -8.27 3.70 11.16
C ARG A 71 -9.71 4.24 11.10
N HIS A 72 -10.42 4.16 12.22
CA HIS A 72 -11.82 4.57 12.43
C HIS A 72 -12.84 3.71 11.66
N GLU A 73 -12.41 2.62 11.06
CA GLU A 73 -13.30 1.63 10.49
C GLU A 73 -13.68 0.57 11.52
N ILE A 74 -14.83 -0.06 11.28
CA ILE A 74 -15.40 -1.09 12.15
C ILE A 74 -15.27 -2.47 11.47
N VAL A 75 -15.06 -3.49 12.26
CA VAL A 75 -14.98 -4.89 11.81
C VAL A 75 -15.61 -5.83 12.82
N GLY A 76 -16.19 -6.95 12.34
CA GLY A 76 -16.93 -7.92 13.17
C GLY A 76 -18.43 -7.60 13.33
N GLU A 77 -18.87 -6.43 12.85
CA GLU A 77 -20.26 -5.94 12.94
C GLU A 77 -21.25 -6.85 12.23
N MET A 78 -20.87 -7.47 11.11
CA MET A 78 -21.77 -8.33 10.33
C MET A 78 -22.20 -9.55 11.14
N GLY A 79 -21.25 -10.24 11.78
CA GLY A 79 -21.54 -11.39 12.61
C GLY A 79 -22.43 -11.04 13.81
N VAL A 80 -22.14 -9.91 14.45
CA VAL A 80 -22.91 -9.44 15.62
C VAL A 80 -24.34 -9.06 15.24
N ILE A 81 -24.56 -8.33 14.14
CA ILE A 81 -25.89 -7.89 13.70
C ILE A 81 -26.73 -9.08 13.19
N SER A 82 -26.12 -9.98 12.41
CA SER A 82 -26.80 -11.17 11.89
C SER A 82 -26.99 -12.28 12.94
N ASN A 83 -26.28 -12.19 14.06
CA ASN A 83 -26.15 -13.25 15.07
C ASN A 83 -25.71 -14.59 14.45
N GLN A 84 -24.78 -14.51 13.50
CA GLN A 84 -24.20 -15.65 12.77
C GLN A 84 -22.68 -15.65 12.95
N PRO A 85 -22.03 -16.82 12.84
CA PRO A 85 -20.56 -16.91 12.83
C PRO A 85 -19.93 -15.98 11.79
N HIS A 86 -18.68 -15.59 12.02
CA HIS A 86 -17.95 -14.72 11.11
C HIS A 86 -17.83 -15.31 9.70
N HIS A 87 -18.16 -14.53 8.66
CA HIS A 87 -18.10 -14.93 7.27
C HIS A 87 -16.73 -14.68 6.60
N GLY A 88 -15.74 -14.23 7.36
CA GLY A 88 -14.41 -13.94 6.89
C GLY A 88 -13.38 -14.02 8.00
N ARG A 89 -12.12 -14.13 7.59
CA ARG A 89 -10.94 -14.08 8.45
C ARG A 89 -10.41 -12.65 8.50
N VAL A 90 -9.98 -12.20 9.67
CA VAL A 90 -9.35 -10.89 9.84
C VAL A 90 -7.94 -11.05 10.41
N ILE A 91 -6.95 -10.49 9.70
CA ILE A 91 -5.53 -10.52 10.08
C ILE A 91 -5.01 -9.08 10.12
N ALA A 92 -4.21 -8.74 11.11
CA ALA A 92 -3.50 -7.47 11.16
C ALA A 92 -2.41 -7.42 10.09
N THR A 93 -2.47 -6.42 9.22
CA THR A 93 -1.45 -6.22 8.19
C THR A 93 -0.26 -5.41 8.70
N ARG A 94 -0.44 -4.70 9.80
CA ARG A 94 0.56 -4.01 10.58
C ARG A 94 0.13 -3.95 12.04
N ASP A 95 1.02 -3.51 12.92
CA ASP A 95 0.70 -3.38 14.34
C ASP A 95 -0.56 -2.53 14.52
N THR A 96 -1.58 -3.13 15.13
CA THR A 96 -2.93 -2.60 15.16
C THR A 96 -3.42 -2.50 16.60
N CYS A 97 -4.03 -1.35 16.92
CA CYS A 97 -4.72 -1.11 18.18
C CYS A 97 -6.22 -1.03 17.90
N LEU A 98 -6.98 -1.85 18.60
CA LEU A 98 -8.42 -1.99 18.45
C LEU A 98 -9.15 -1.55 19.70
N ILE A 99 -10.34 -1.01 19.55
CA ILE A 99 -11.34 -0.87 20.60
C ILE A 99 -12.30 -2.02 20.44
N GLU A 100 -12.39 -2.89 21.46
CA GLU A 100 -13.35 -3.99 21.51
C GLU A 100 -14.63 -3.53 22.19
N ILE A 101 -15.77 -3.83 21.58
CA ILE A 101 -17.11 -3.58 22.12
C ILE A 101 -17.82 -4.95 22.20
N PRO A 102 -18.20 -5.43 23.39
CA PRO A 102 -18.89 -6.72 23.50
C PRO A 102 -20.22 -6.72 22.73
N GLN A 103 -20.56 -7.86 22.13
CA GLN A 103 -21.76 -8.05 21.29
C GLN A 103 -23.04 -7.53 21.96
N GLN A 104 -23.28 -7.89 23.22
CA GLN A 104 -24.50 -7.52 23.93
C GLN A 104 -24.64 -6.00 24.07
N GLN A 105 -23.55 -5.31 24.44
CA GLN A 105 -23.51 -3.88 24.63
C GLN A 105 -23.67 -3.15 23.30
N PHE A 106 -23.02 -3.63 22.24
CA PHE A 106 -23.17 -3.06 20.91
C PHE A 106 -24.61 -3.21 20.39
N THR A 107 -25.24 -4.38 20.57
CA THR A 107 -26.63 -4.62 20.18
C THR A 107 -27.60 -3.71 20.94
N ALA A 108 -27.42 -3.59 22.26
CA ALA A 108 -28.22 -2.69 23.08
C ALA A 108 -28.04 -1.22 22.67
N PHE A 109 -26.83 -0.83 22.30
CA PHE A 109 -26.52 0.50 21.80
C PHE A 109 -27.23 0.78 20.46
N LEU A 110 -27.23 -0.16 19.52
CA LEU A 110 -27.94 -0.04 18.23
C LEU A 110 -29.46 0.10 18.42
N GLN A 111 -30.04 -0.59 19.42
CA GLN A 111 -31.47 -0.46 19.73
C GLN A 111 -31.84 0.93 20.26
N LYS A 112 -30.95 1.56 21.03
CA LYS A 112 -31.12 2.92 21.52
C LYS A 112 -30.85 3.98 20.44
N HIS A 113 -30.04 3.67 19.44
CA HIS A 113 -29.59 4.59 18.40
C HIS A 113 -29.86 4.04 16.99
N PRO A 114 -31.12 4.01 16.50
CA PRO A 114 -31.49 3.43 15.21
C PRO A 114 -30.75 4.06 14.01
N GLN A 115 -30.36 5.33 14.11
CA GLN A 115 -29.56 6.03 13.09
C GLN A 115 -28.19 5.35 12.87
N VAL A 116 -27.58 4.84 13.95
CA VAL A 116 -26.31 4.09 13.85
C VAL A 116 -26.53 2.75 13.14
N LEU A 117 -27.63 2.04 13.45
CA LEU A 117 -27.98 0.79 12.77
C LEU A 117 -28.16 1.03 11.26
N PHE A 118 -28.82 2.11 10.89
CA PHE A 118 -28.99 2.46 9.48
C PHE A 118 -27.63 2.74 8.79
N ALA A 119 -26.76 3.53 9.44
CA ALA A 119 -25.43 3.82 8.93
C ALA A 119 -24.54 2.56 8.77
N VAL A 120 -24.61 1.62 9.75
CA VAL A 120 -23.93 0.33 9.65
C VAL A 120 -24.47 -0.50 8.49
N SER A 121 -25.79 -0.53 8.30
CA SER A 121 -26.41 -1.25 7.18
C SER A 121 -25.96 -0.70 5.82
N GLN A 122 -25.92 0.62 5.65
CA GLN A 122 -25.40 1.26 4.44
C GLN A 122 -23.93 0.89 4.18
N MET A 123 -23.10 0.89 5.23
CA MET A 123 -21.70 0.51 5.13
C MET A 123 -21.53 -0.95 4.70
N ILE A 124 -22.30 -1.88 5.27
CA ILE A 124 -22.29 -3.31 4.92
C ILE A 124 -22.65 -3.50 3.44
N ILE A 125 -23.70 -2.82 2.97
CA ILE A 125 -24.12 -2.85 1.56
C ILE A 125 -23.00 -2.33 0.66
N ALA A 126 -22.40 -1.20 0.99
CA ALA A 126 -21.28 -0.64 0.22
C ALA A 126 -20.08 -1.60 0.16
N ARG A 127 -19.76 -2.26 1.28
CA ARG A 127 -18.68 -3.26 1.33
C ARG A 127 -18.98 -4.55 0.54
N SER A 128 -20.24 -4.89 0.32
CA SER A 128 -20.63 -6.08 -0.45
C SER A 128 -20.56 -5.89 -1.96
N GLN A 129 -20.31 -4.66 -2.46
CA GLN A 129 -20.19 -4.36 -3.89
C GLN A 129 -18.73 -4.56 -4.37
N PRO A 130 -18.45 -5.58 -5.21
CA PRO A 130 -17.07 -5.94 -5.60
C PRO A 130 -16.33 -4.81 -6.33
N GLU A 131 -17.04 -4.01 -7.10
CA GLU A 131 -16.48 -2.93 -7.93
C GLU A 131 -15.84 -1.80 -7.09
N LEU A 132 -16.30 -1.59 -5.87
CA LEU A 132 -15.79 -0.55 -4.98
C LEU A 132 -14.65 -1.05 -4.07
N GLN A 133 -14.51 -2.35 -3.89
CA GLN A 133 -13.54 -2.93 -2.95
C GLN A 133 -12.08 -2.68 -3.36
N HIS A 134 -11.76 -2.77 -4.66
CA HIS A 134 -10.39 -2.53 -5.15
C HIS A 134 -9.96 -1.06 -5.01
N ILE A 135 -10.89 -0.13 -5.20
CA ILE A 135 -10.63 1.31 -5.06
C ILE A 135 -10.35 1.65 -3.58
N HIS A 136 -11.07 1.03 -2.64
CA HIS A 136 -10.88 1.26 -1.21
C HIS A 136 -9.54 0.70 -0.69
N ALA A 137 -9.10 -0.45 -1.17
CA ALA A 137 -7.85 -1.07 -0.71
C ALA A 137 -6.61 -0.19 -0.97
N MET A 138 -6.57 0.49 -2.11
CA MET A 138 -5.44 1.34 -2.53
C MET A 138 -5.51 2.76 -1.95
N SER A 139 -6.71 3.30 -1.73
CA SER A 139 -6.90 4.69 -1.27
C SER A 139 -6.53 4.93 0.19
N HIS A 140 -6.31 3.89 0.97
CA HIS A 140 -6.04 3.98 2.41
C HIS A 140 -4.59 3.66 2.81
N SER A 141 -3.70 3.37 1.87
CA SER A 141 -2.27 3.20 2.16
C SER A 141 -1.62 4.55 2.38
N ARG A 142 -1.42 4.92 3.64
CA ARG A 142 -0.87 6.22 4.04
C ARG A 142 0.53 6.14 4.62
N THR A 143 0.99 4.95 4.93
CA THR A 143 2.32 4.72 5.50
C THR A 143 3.15 3.86 4.58
N LEU A 144 4.36 4.31 4.31
CA LEU A 144 5.32 3.61 3.47
C LEU A 144 6.60 3.38 4.26
N SER A 145 7.16 2.18 4.18
CA SER A 145 8.54 1.94 4.60
C SER A 145 9.44 1.91 3.38
N ILE A 146 10.61 2.50 3.50
CA ILE A 146 11.65 2.55 2.47
C ILE A 146 12.89 1.95 3.10
N ILE A 147 13.25 0.74 2.67
CA ILE A 147 14.32 -0.06 3.30
C ILE A 147 15.34 -0.46 2.25
N PRO A 148 16.60 -0.11 2.42
CA PRO A 148 17.66 -0.53 1.51
C PRO A 148 18.08 -1.97 1.82
N ILE A 149 18.53 -2.71 0.81
CA ILE A 149 19.12 -4.03 1.03
C ILE A 149 20.55 -3.96 1.57
N SER A 150 21.20 -2.81 1.42
CA SER A 150 22.57 -2.55 1.88
C SER A 150 22.71 -1.11 2.33
N MET A 151 23.70 -0.84 3.18
CA MET A 151 24.01 0.49 3.72
C MET A 151 24.54 1.49 2.66
N GLN A 152 24.83 1.04 1.44
CA GLN A 152 25.31 1.89 0.36
C GLN A 152 24.19 2.65 -0.34
N ILE A 153 22.94 2.21 -0.15
CA ILE A 153 21.77 2.79 -0.79
C ILE A 153 21.06 3.71 0.21
N LEU A 154 20.95 4.98 -0.13
CA LEU A 154 20.35 6.00 0.75
C LEU A 154 18.82 6.02 0.64
N ALA A 155 18.13 5.29 1.51
CA ALA A 155 16.67 5.25 1.56
C ALA A 155 16.06 6.62 1.90
N ILE A 156 16.73 7.40 2.76
CA ILE A 156 16.29 8.74 3.13
C ILE A 156 16.20 9.66 1.91
N HIS A 157 17.14 9.56 0.98
CA HIS A 157 17.15 10.40 -0.19
C HIS A 157 15.93 10.14 -1.10
N LEU A 158 15.56 8.87 -1.31
CA LEU A 158 14.32 8.54 -2.02
C LEU A 158 13.08 9.06 -1.27
N ALA A 159 13.06 8.95 0.06
CA ALA A 159 11.95 9.45 0.88
C ALA A 159 11.77 10.96 0.74
N GLU A 160 12.87 11.72 0.75
CA GLU A 160 12.87 13.17 0.56
C GLU A 160 12.40 13.56 -0.85
N GLN A 161 12.92 12.91 -1.88
CA GLN A 161 12.49 13.12 -3.26
C GLN A 161 11.02 12.81 -3.47
N LEU A 162 10.53 11.69 -2.93
CA LEU A 162 9.10 11.36 -2.97
C LEU A 162 8.25 12.43 -2.28
N THR A 163 8.72 12.99 -1.17
CA THR A 163 8.01 14.06 -0.45
C THR A 163 7.80 15.29 -1.32
N GLU A 164 8.79 15.66 -2.15
CA GLU A 164 8.65 16.78 -3.09
C GLU A 164 7.48 16.57 -4.07
N HIS A 165 7.30 15.35 -4.56
CA HIS A 165 6.21 15.03 -5.49
C HIS A 165 4.86 14.79 -4.80
N LEU A 166 4.89 14.57 -3.49
CA LEU A 166 3.69 14.43 -2.66
C LEU A 166 3.21 15.76 -2.05
N LYS A 167 3.86 16.88 -2.31
CA LYS A 167 3.54 18.21 -1.73
C LYS A 167 2.11 18.70 -1.97
N ARG A 168 1.44 18.23 -3.01
CA ARG A 168 0.00 18.52 -3.21
C ARG A 168 -0.91 17.87 -2.15
N TRP A 169 -0.41 16.89 -1.42
CA TRP A 169 -1.09 16.29 -0.28
C TRP A 169 -0.69 17.06 0.99
N PRO A 170 -1.65 17.49 1.81
CA PRO A 170 -1.32 18.20 3.03
C PRO A 170 -0.56 17.31 3.99
N ASN A 171 0.48 17.86 4.60
CA ASN A 171 1.21 17.24 5.69
C ASN A 171 1.81 15.86 5.36
N VAL A 172 2.77 15.81 4.43
CA VAL A 172 3.64 14.62 4.23
C VAL A 172 4.82 14.68 5.21
N ARG A 173 5.20 13.56 5.82
CA ARG A 173 6.29 13.50 6.80
C ARG A 173 7.24 12.34 6.53
N VAL A 174 8.53 12.62 6.48
CA VAL A 174 9.58 11.59 6.54
C VAL A 174 9.99 11.39 8.00
N VAL A 175 10.13 10.14 8.41
CA VAL A 175 10.56 9.73 9.73
C VAL A 175 11.75 8.78 9.60
N THR A 176 12.86 9.11 10.28
CA THR A 176 14.09 8.32 10.29
C THR A 176 14.49 7.98 11.73
N ALA A 177 15.44 7.07 11.91
CA ALA A 177 16.05 6.79 13.21
C ALA A 177 16.55 8.07 13.89
N ALA A 178 17.26 8.92 13.13
CA ALA A 178 17.80 10.18 13.65
C ALA A 178 16.70 11.14 14.15
N HIS A 179 15.54 11.18 13.52
CA HIS A 179 14.41 11.98 14.02
C HIS A 179 13.88 11.47 15.36
N VAL A 180 13.82 10.15 15.55
CA VAL A 180 13.40 9.53 16.81
C VAL A 180 14.42 9.82 17.91
N ASP A 181 15.70 9.62 17.62
CA ASP A 181 16.78 9.82 18.57
C ASP A 181 16.91 11.29 19.00
N ALA A 182 16.69 12.22 18.08
CA ALA A 182 16.68 13.65 18.40
C ALA A 182 15.54 14.05 19.36
N LEU A 183 14.40 13.33 19.34
CA LEU A 183 13.24 13.64 20.18
C LEU A 183 13.24 12.93 21.53
N PHE A 184 13.73 11.70 21.57
CA PHE A 184 13.59 10.83 22.74
C PHE A 184 14.92 10.52 23.42
N GLY A 185 16.04 10.81 22.77
CA GLY A 185 17.39 10.51 23.22
C GLY A 185 18.11 9.51 22.33
N GLU A 186 19.43 9.57 22.31
CA GLU A 186 20.29 8.72 21.48
C GLU A 186 20.00 7.23 21.69
N GLY A 187 19.87 6.48 20.61
CA GLY A 187 19.59 5.04 20.61
C GLY A 187 18.12 4.66 20.84
N PHE A 188 17.22 5.64 21.07
CA PHE A 188 15.80 5.35 21.29
C PHE A 188 15.12 4.71 20.06
N SER A 189 15.60 5.02 18.86
CA SER A 189 15.16 4.39 17.62
C SER A 189 15.37 2.87 17.61
N GLN A 190 16.34 2.38 18.37
CA GLN A 190 16.68 0.95 18.49
C GLN A 190 15.89 0.22 19.59
N THR A 191 14.82 0.82 20.10
CA THR A 191 13.91 0.18 21.06
C THR A 191 13.27 -1.05 20.40
N LYS A 192 13.30 -2.19 21.10
CA LYS A 192 12.72 -3.45 20.63
C LYS A 192 11.19 -3.39 20.57
N LEU A 193 10.61 -4.24 19.73
CA LEU A 193 9.17 -4.40 19.58
C LEU A 193 8.61 -5.38 20.64
N ASP A 194 8.65 -5.01 21.91
CA ASP A 194 8.40 -5.90 23.07
C ASP A 194 7.32 -5.43 24.05
N TYR A 195 6.59 -4.35 23.67
CA TYR A 195 5.58 -3.69 24.52
C TYR A 195 6.12 -3.13 25.83
N SER A 196 7.43 -2.89 25.94
CA SER A 196 8.02 -2.12 27.02
C SER A 196 7.46 -0.69 27.08
N SER A 197 7.75 0.04 28.15
CA SER A 197 7.33 1.44 28.31
C SER A 197 7.86 2.32 27.19
N GLU A 198 9.09 2.07 26.75
CA GLU A 198 9.77 2.77 25.65
C GLU A 198 9.09 2.44 24.31
N ASP A 199 8.81 1.15 24.04
CA ASP A 199 8.11 0.73 22.83
C ASP A 199 6.71 1.34 22.75
N LEU A 200 5.94 1.28 23.84
CA LEU A 200 4.61 1.87 23.91
C LEU A 200 4.64 3.40 23.68
N LYS A 201 5.63 4.08 24.23
CA LYS A 201 5.82 5.52 24.03
C LYS A 201 6.11 5.84 22.56
N LEU A 202 6.96 5.06 21.89
CA LEU A 202 7.30 5.23 20.50
C LEU A 202 6.09 4.94 19.59
N ARG A 203 5.36 3.84 19.83
CA ARG A 203 4.11 3.49 19.14
C ARG A 203 3.07 4.62 19.23
N GLN A 204 2.89 5.18 20.42
CA GLN A 204 1.97 6.30 20.65
C GLN A 204 2.35 7.54 19.83
N TRP A 205 3.63 7.87 19.81
CA TRP A 205 4.11 9.01 19.04
C TRP A 205 3.93 8.81 17.53
N LEU A 206 4.27 7.62 17.01
CA LEU A 206 4.05 7.27 15.60
C LEU A 206 2.56 7.33 15.24
N ALA A 207 1.68 6.84 16.10
CA ALA A 207 0.24 6.90 15.90
C ALA A 207 -0.28 8.35 15.80
N ILE A 208 0.25 9.26 16.64
CA ILE A 208 -0.08 10.70 16.58
C ILE A 208 0.44 11.34 15.28
N LEU A 209 1.63 10.94 14.83
CA LEU A 209 2.17 11.41 13.55
C LEU A 209 1.28 11.00 12.39
N GLU A 210 0.89 9.74 12.33
CA GLU A 210 0.00 9.22 11.29
C GLU A 210 -1.39 9.87 11.31
N GLU A 211 -1.84 10.33 12.49
CA GLU A 211 -3.09 11.09 12.59
C GLU A 211 -3.00 12.47 11.95
N LYS A 212 -1.83 13.12 12.06
CA LYS A 212 -1.63 14.50 11.62
C LYS A 212 -1.20 14.63 10.18
N HIS A 213 -0.74 13.55 9.55
CA HIS A 213 -0.16 13.58 8.22
C HIS A 213 -0.95 12.69 7.25
N CYS A 214 -1.09 13.14 6.00
CA CYS A 214 -1.73 12.36 4.95
C CYS A 214 -0.86 11.18 4.51
N TYR A 215 0.46 11.38 4.49
CA TYR A 215 1.44 10.34 4.21
C TYR A 215 2.58 10.41 5.22
N VAL A 216 3.00 9.25 5.71
CA VAL A 216 4.20 9.09 6.54
C VAL A 216 5.14 8.11 5.85
N LEU A 217 6.36 8.55 5.57
CA LEU A 217 7.41 7.77 4.94
C LEU A 217 8.44 7.41 6.01
N TYR A 218 8.51 6.14 6.37
CA TYR A 218 9.49 5.61 7.29
C TYR A 218 10.74 5.18 6.50
N ALA A 219 11.85 5.87 6.66
CA ALA A 219 13.09 5.55 5.99
C ALA A 219 14.07 4.89 6.98
N ALA A 220 14.58 3.72 6.62
CA ALA A 220 15.62 3.02 7.33
C ALA A 220 16.96 3.16 6.61
N ASP A 221 18.04 3.36 7.37
CA ASP A 221 19.39 3.44 6.83
C ASP A 221 20.08 2.07 6.77
N ARG A 222 19.54 1.11 7.51
CA ARG A 222 20.03 -0.27 7.60
C ARG A 222 18.89 -1.25 7.36
N PRO A 223 19.19 -2.44 6.79
CA PRO A 223 18.17 -3.46 6.53
C PRO A 223 17.75 -4.29 7.74
N ASP A 224 18.54 -4.28 8.83
CA ASP A 224 18.54 -5.32 9.87
C ASP A 224 18.45 -4.80 11.31
N ASP A 225 18.38 -3.50 11.51
CA ASP A 225 18.29 -2.91 12.86
C ASP A 225 16.84 -2.87 13.39
N GLU A 226 16.67 -2.51 14.65
CA GLU A 226 15.34 -2.44 15.28
C GLU A 226 14.47 -1.35 14.65
N TRP A 227 15.09 -0.28 14.12
CA TRP A 227 14.36 0.76 13.40
C TRP A 227 13.79 0.22 12.07
N ALA A 228 14.58 -0.53 11.30
CA ALA A 228 14.10 -1.16 10.07
C ALA A 228 12.92 -2.11 10.32
N LYS A 229 13.01 -2.95 11.36
CA LYS A 229 11.90 -3.81 11.79
C LYS A 229 10.67 -2.99 12.14
N ARG A 230 10.84 -1.89 12.87
CA ARG A 230 9.74 -0.99 13.21
C ARG A 230 9.11 -0.36 11.96
N CYS A 231 9.92 0.09 11.01
CA CYS A 231 9.43 0.62 9.73
C CYS A 231 8.54 -0.40 9.01
N LEU A 232 8.95 -1.67 8.97
CA LEU A 232 8.15 -2.75 8.40
C LEU A 232 6.79 -2.90 9.10
N HIS A 233 6.80 -2.93 10.44
CA HIS A 233 5.58 -3.13 11.25
C HIS A 233 4.61 -1.94 11.21
N GLN A 234 5.08 -0.75 10.82
CA GLN A 234 4.26 0.46 10.74
C GLN A 234 3.72 0.74 9.34
N ALA A 235 4.26 0.10 8.30
CA ALA A 235 3.95 0.46 6.92
C ALA A 235 2.73 -0.29 6.36
N ASP A 236 1.93 0.42 5.56
CA ASP A 236 0.89 -0.16 4.69
C ASP A 236 1.49 -0.71 3.39
N ARG A 237 2.64 -0.19 2.94
CA ARG A 237 3.39 -0.62 1.76
C ARG A 237 4.88 -0.61 2.05
N ILE A 238 5.59 -1.61 1.55
CA ILE A 238 7.02 -1.81 1.79
C ILE A 238 7.75 -1.61 0.47
N LEU A 239 8.59 -0.58 0.39
CA LEU A 239 9.49 -0.33 -0.74
C LEU A 239 10.89 -0.82 -0.37
N ILE A 240 11.40 -1.80 -1.10
CA ILE A 240 12.75 -2.33 -0.93
C ILE A 240 13.63 -1.78 -2.04
N LEU A 241 14.72 -1.11 -1.66
CA LEU A 241 15.68 -0.54 -2.59
C LEU A 241 16.83 -1.49 -2.85
N ALA A 242 17.10 -1.77 -4.14
CA ALA A 242 18.18 -2.65 -4.57
C ALA A 242 18.83 -2.11 -5.86
N GLU A 243 20.05 -2.56 -6.13
CA GLU A 243 20.76 -2.32 -7.39
C GLU A 243 20.26 -3.31 -8.46
N ALA A 244 19.79 -2.80 -9.60
CA ALA A 244 19.20 -3.62 -10.67
C ALA A 244 20.19 -4.58 -11.35
N ASN A 245 21.46 -4.18 -11.43
CA ASN A 245 22.54 -4.90 -12.10
C ASN A 245 23.28 -5.90 -11.19
N GLN A 246 22.97 -5.91 -9.89
CA GLN A 246 23.55 -6.87 -8.95
C GLN A 246 22.66 -8.10 -8.82
N SER A 247 23.31 -9.26 -8.69
CA SER A 247 22.63 -10.51 -8.34
C SER A 247 21.99 -10.35 -6.94
N PRO A 248 20.76 -10.86 -6.72
CA PRO A 248 20.15 -10.84 -5.41
C PRO A 248 21.06 -11.44 -4.35
N ILE A 249 21.39 -10.63 -3.36
CA ILE A 249 22.14 -11.08 -2.19
C ILE A 249 21.12 -11.40 -1.11
N GLN A 250 21.30 -12.52 -0.41
CA GLN A 250 20.52 -12.81 0.77
C GLN A 250 20.87 -11.77 1.85
N SER A 251 20.05 -10.74 1.96
CA SER A 251 20.19 -9.70 2.97
C SER A 251 19.55 -10.17 4.27
N PRO A 252 20.01 -9.71 5.46
CA PRO A 252 19.33 -9.94 6.73
C PRO A 252 17.84 -9.54 6.73
N LEU A 253 17.45 -8.65 5.83
CA LEU A 253 16.05 -8.27 5.61
C LEU A 253 15.18 -9.46 5.21
N VAL A 254 15.71 -10.42 4.44
CA VAL A 254 14.98 -11.63 4.05
C VAL A 254 14.61 -12.46 5.28
N ASP A 255 15.53 -12.58 6.23
CA ASP A 255 15.27 -13.33 7.46
C ASP A 255 14.19 -12.63 8.31
N VAL A 256 14.21 -11.30 8.37
CA VAL A 256 13.15 -10.51 9.05
C VAL A 256 11.81 -10.69 8.35
N LEU A 257 11.79 -10.64 7.03
CA LEU A 257 10.55 -10.82 6.27
C LEU A 257 9.99 -12.24 6.40
N ASN A 258 10.84 -13.26 6.53
CA ASN A 258 10.40 -14.64 6.71
C ASN A 258 9.89 -14.97 8.12
N GLN A 259 10.13 -14.09 9.12
CA GLN A 259 9.65 -14.29 10.50
C GLN A 259 8.15 -14.02 10.66
N TYR A 260 7.54 -13.27 9.74
CA TYR A 260 6.16 -12.84 9.83
C TYR A 260 5.41 -13.13 8.52
N ASP A 261 4.13 -13.42 8.63
CA ASP A 261 3.23 -13.53 7.46
C ASP A 261 2.78 -12.12 7.02
N TRP A 262 3.65 -11.43 6.26
CA TRP A 262 3.38 -10.08 5.79
C TRP A 262 2.22 -10.06 4.79
N GLN A 263 1.17 -9.36 5.15
CA GLN A 263 0.01 -9.16 4.29
C GLN A 263 0.09 -7.87 3.46
N ASN A 264 1.09 -7.04 3.72
CA ASN A 264 1.32 -5.78 3.02
C ASN A 264 2.04 -6.00 1.70
N PRO A 265 1.73 -5.21 0.66
CA PRO A 265 2.45 -5.30 -0.60
C PRO A 265 3.93 -4.93 -0.42
N ILE A 266 4.79 -5.83 -0.88
CA ILE A 266 6.23 -5.59 -1.02
C ILE A 266 6.50 -5.23 -2.47
N GLU A 267 7.17 -4.12 -2.68
CA GLU A 267 7.49 -3.57 -3.98
C GLU A 267 8.99 -3.27 -4.06
N LEU A 268 9.59 -3.53 -5.19
CA LEU A 268 11.01 -3.28 -5.42
C LEU A 268 11.22 -1.95 -6.12
N VAL A 269 12.16 -1.17 -5.64
CA VAL A 269 12.70 -0.01 -6.34
C VAL A 269 14.13 -0.37 -6.75
N LEU A 270 14.31 -0.63 -8.04
CA LEU A 270 15.55 -1.10 -8.64
C LEU A 270 16.32 0.08 -9.25
N LEU A 271 17.43 0.43 -8.62
CA LEU A 271 18.34 1.46 -9.09
C LEU A 271 19.12 0.93 -10.29
N ARG A 272 19.13 1.65 -11.42
CA ARG A 272 19.88 1.27 -12.60
C ARG A 272 20.53 2.49 -13.26
N SER A 273 21.74 2.31 -13.83
CA SER A 273 22.34 3.29 -14.72
C SER A 273 21.71 3.22 -16.11
N GLU A 274 21.80 4.31 -16.87
CA GLU A 274 21.29 4.38 -18.22
C GLU A 274 21.97 3.33 -19.12
N GLY A 275 21.15 2.59 -19.88
CA GLY A 275 21.63 1.51 -20.76
C GLY A 275 21.99 0.19 -20.08
N ASP A 276 21.96 0.11 -18.74
CA ASP A 276 22.25 -1.12 -18.03
C ASP A 276 21.13 -2.15 -18.20
N PRO A 277 21.43 -3.39 -18.59
CA PRO A 277 20.45 -4.47 -18.54
C PRO A 277 20.11 -4.77 -17.08
N SER A 278 18.86 -5.16 -16.81
CA SER A 278 18.44 -5.58 -15.48
C SER A 278 18.14 -7.09 -15.46
N PRO A 279 19.19 -7.95 -15.60
CA PRO A 279 19.00 -9.38 -15.82
C PRO A 279 18.44 -10.11 -14.60
N TYR A 280 18.54 -9.51 -13.42
CA TYR A 280 18.20 -10.14 -12.16
C TYR A 280 16.80 -9.77 -11.63
N THR A 281 16.01 -8.99 -12.36
CA THR A 281 14.68 -8.50 -11.91
C THR A 281 13.76 -9.61 -11.43
N LEU A 282 13.68 -10.73 -12.18
CA LEU A 282 12.85 -11.89 -11.79
C LEU A 282 13.37 -12.57 -10.53
N GLN A 283 14.69 -12.61 -10.34
CA GLN A 283 15.30 -13.20 -9.15
C GLN A 283 15.01 -12.33 -7.92
N TRP A 284 15.15 -11.00 -8.05
CA TRP A 284 14.76 -10.03 -7.03
C TRP A 284 13.30 -10.18 -6.63
N LYS A 285 12.40 -10.24 -7.61
CA LYS A 285 10.96 -10.42 -7.35
C LYS A 285 10.65 -11.71 -6.61
N LYS A 286 11.32 -12.81 -6.97
CA LYS A 286 11.13 -14.10 -6.30
C LYS A 286 11.67 -14.09 -4.87
N LEU A 287 12.85 -13.52 -4.65
CA LEU A 287 13.49 -13.48 -3.33
C LEU A 287 12.64 -12.76 -2.30
N TYR A 288 12.04 -11.62 -2.66
CA TYR A 288 11.24 -10.78 -1.77
C TYR A 288 9.72 -10.99 -1.93
N CYS A 289 9.28 -11.95 -2.75
CA CYS A 289 7.86 -12.13 -3.09
C CYS A 289 7.19 -10.83 -3.55
N ALA A 290 7.93 -9.97 -4.27
CA ALA A 290 7.52 -8.63 -4.61
C ALA A 290 6.37 -8.63 -5.63
N GLN A 291 5.31 -7.88 -5.31
CA GLN A 291 4.12 -7.77 -6.15
C GLN A 291 4.33 -6.84 -7.34
N ALA A 292 5.13 -5.79 -7.15
CA ALA A 292 5.50 -4.83 -8.19
C ALA A 292 6.99 -4.49 -8.15
N HIS A 293 7.48 -3.89 -9.22
CA HIS A 293 8.83 -3.32 -9.26
C HIS A 293 8.84 -2.04 -10.09
N TYR A 294 9.75 -1.15 -9.74
CA TYR A 294 10.01 0.11 -10.41
C TYR A 294 11.49 0.21 -10.72
N PHE A 295 11.82 0.65 -11.93
CA PHE A 295 13.18 1.05 -12.25
C PHE A 295 13.32 2.55 -12.04
N ILE A 296 14.38 2.95 -11.37
CA ILE A 296 14.76 4.35 -11.27
C ILE A 296 16.20 4.54 -11.71
N HIS A 297 16.43 5.51 -12.57
CA HIS A 297 17.77 6.05 -12.77
C HIS A 297 18.12 6.87 -11.53
N PRO A 298 19.36 6.83 -11.05
CA PRO A 298 19.74 7.56 -9.86
C PRO A 298 19.24 9.00 -9.93
N TRP A 299 18.27 9.29 -9.07
CA TRP A 299 17.68 10.62 -8.86
C TRP A 299 16.93 11.22 -10.05
N SER A 300 16.48 10.40 -10.99
CA SER A 300 15.60 10.84 -12.07
C SER A 300 14.27 11.34 -11.49
N GLU A 301 14.01 12.63 -11.64
CA GLU A 301 12.77 13.27 -11.20
C GLU A 301 11.54 12.63 -11.86
N THR A 302 11.66 12.24 -13.13
CA THR A 302 10.58 11.61 -13.89
C THR A 302 10.20 10.25 -13.30
N ASP A 303 11.20 9.43 -12.96
CA ASP A 303 10.98 8.09 -12.41
C ASP A 303 10.41 8.17 -11.00
N ILE A 304 10.93 9.07 -10.16
CA ILE A 304 10.43 9.29 -8.81
C ILE A 304 8.98 9.81 -8.83
N ARG A 305 8.66 10.70 -9.78
CA ARG A 305 7.30 11.19 -10.00
C ARG A 305 6.34 10.06 -10.43
N ALA A 306 6.80 9.10 -11.23
CA ALA A 306 6.03 7.93 -11.60
C ALA A 306 5.72 7.06 -10.37
N ILE A 307 6.70 6.80 -9.50
CA ILE A 307 6.48 6.08 -8.23
C ILE A 307 5.48 6.83 -7.35
N ALA A 308 5.62 8.16 -7.21
CA ALA A 308 4.68 8.97 -6.42
C ALA A 308 3.24 8.85 -6.93
N ARG A 309 3.02 8.82 -8.26
CA ARG A 309 1.69 8.58 -8.84
C ARG A 309 1.16 7.19 -8.51
N GLN A 310 2.00 6.16 -8.55
CA GLN A 310 1.62 4.79 -8.20
C GLN A 310 1.26 4.67 -6.72
N ILE A 311 2.05 5.28 -5.84
CA ILE A 311 1.80 5.30 -4.39
C ILE A 311 0.45 5.95 -4.08
N THR A 312 0.11 7.03 -4.79
CA THR A 312 -1.11 7.82 -4.56
C THR A 312 -2.32 7.34 -5.36
N SER A 313 -2.21 6.18 -6.03
CA SER A 313 -3.25 5.63 -6.92
C SER A 313 -3.67 6.59 -8.05
N GLN A 314 -2.72 7.39 -8.53
CA GLN A 314 -2.90 8.32 -9.64
C GLN A 314 -2.11 7.90 -10.88
N GLY A 315 -1.52 6.71 -10.84
CA GLY A 315 -0.84 6.12 -11.99
C GLY A 315 -1.83 5.92 -13.15
N LEU A 316 -1.37 6.24 -14.36
CA LEU A 316 -2.15 6.10 -15.57
C LEU A 316 -1.79 4.78 -16.28
N GLY A 317 -2.78 3.90 -16.40
CA GLY A 317 -2.66 2.64 -17.14
C GLY A 317 -3.19 2.79 -18.57
N LEU A 318 -2.39 2.40 -19.56
CA LEU A 318 -2.79 2.35 -20.97
C LEU A 318 -2.96 0.89 -21.40
N VAL A 319 -4.18 0.53 -21.81
CA VAL A 319 -4.48 -0.81 -22.36
C VAL A 319 -4.82 -0.72 -23.82
N LEU A 320 -4.02 -1.41 -24.66
CA LEU A 320 -4.14 -1.36 -26.11
C LEU A 320 -4.76 -2.65 -26.66
N GLY A 321 -5.85 -2.49 -27.43
CA GLY A 321 -6.57 -3.61 -28.05
C GLY A 321 -5.82 -4.21 -29.24
N GLY A 322 -6.20 -5.45 -29.61
CA GLY A 322 -5.77 -6.07 -30.85
C GLY A 322 -6.46 -5.43 -32.07
N GLY A 323 -5.98 -5.70 -33.28
CA GLY A 323 -6.61 -5.20 -34.51
C GLY A 323 -5.76 -5.37 -35.78
N GLY A 324 -4.76 -6.22 -35.76
CA GLY A 324 -3.84 -6.40 -36.88
C GLY A 324 -3.22 -5.07 -37.32
N ALA A 325 -3.26 -4.75 -38.61
CA ALA A 325 -2.70 -3.49 -39.14
C ALA A 325 -3.34 -2.22 -38.54
N ARG A 326 -4.57 -2.28 -38.02
CA ARG A 326 -5.22 -1.15 -37.34
C ARG A 326 -4.52 -0.77 -36.02
N GLY A 327 -3.76 -1.72 -35.44
CA GLY A 327 -2.99 -1.48 -34.22
C GLY A 327 -1.95 -0.37 -34.36
N PHE A 328 -1.54 0.00 -35.57
CA PHE A 328 -0.64 1.17 -35.79
C PHE A 328 -1.25 2.49 -35.37
N ALA A 329 -2.59 2.59 -35.30
CA ALA A 329 -3.24 3.76 -34.73
C ALA A 329 -2.83 4.03 -33.30
N HIS A 330 -2.40 2.98 -32.55
CA HIS A 330 -1.88 3.13 -31.20
C HIS A 330 -0.61 3.99 -31.12
N ILE A 331 0.26 3.94 -32.14
CA ILE A 331 1.45 4.83 -32.21
C ILE A 331 1.01 6.29 -32.27
N GLY A 332 -0.07 6.59 -33.05
CA GLY A 332 -0.67 7.93 -33.08
C GLY A 332 -1.26 8.37 -31.73
N LEU A 333 -1.90 7.46 -30.99
CA LEU A 333 -2.39 7.72 -29.65
C LEU A 333 -1.23 8.03 -28.69
N ILE A 334 -0.19 7.19 -28.69
CA ILE A 334 1.01 7.38 -27.86
C ILE A 334 1.63 8.75 -28.16
N ARG A 335 1.78 9.12 -29.45
CA ARG A 335 2.29 10.43 -29.85
C ARG A 335 1.44 11.58 -29.30
N ALA A 336 0.13 11.45 -29.31
CA ALA A 336 -0.75 12.47 -28.75
C ALA A 336 -0.57 12.60 -27.22
N LEU A 337 -0.40 11.48 -26.48
CA LEU A 337 -0.12 11.49 -25.06
C LEU A 337 1.22 12.14 -24.74
N GLU A 338 2.26 11.83 -25.54
CA GLU A 338 3.58 12.46 -25.43
C GLU A 338 3.51 13.99 -25.64
N GLN A 339 2.82 14.44 -26.69
CA GLN A 339 2.64 15.87 -26.99
C GLN A 339 1.87 16.61 -25.91
N LEU A 340 0.93 15.95 -25.24
CA LEU A 340 0.16 16.49 -24.12
C LEU A 340 0.87 16.33 -22.78
N HIS A 341 2.08 15.77 -22.77
CA HIS A 341 2.84 15.44 -21.55
C HIS A 341 2.04 14.59 -20.54
N ILE A 342 1.18 13.71 -21.05
CA ILE A 342 0.42 12.76 -20.22
C ILE A 342 1.30 11.52 -20.01
N PRO A 343 1.73 11.24 -18.78
CA PRO A 343 2.60 10.11 -18.49
C PRO A 343 1.84 8.79 -18.61
N ILE A 344 2.53 7.76 -19.07
CA ILE A 344 2.03 6.37 -19.07
C ILE A 344 2.83 5.60 -18.03
N ASP A 345 2.19 5.17 -16.94
CA ASP A 345 2.86 4.49 -15.83
C ASP A 345 2.79 2.97 -15.93
N ILE A 346 1.73 2.45 -16.55
CA ILE A 346 1.52 1.01 -16.76
C ILE A 346 0.98 0.80 -18.17
N VAL A 347 1.49 -0.19 -18.86
CA VAL A 347 0.99 -0.56 -20.19
C VAL A 347 0.58 -2.02 -20.24
N GLY A 348 -0.46 -2.30 -21.01
CA GLY A 348 -0.89 -3.65 -21.30
C GLY A 348 -1.57 -3.71 -22.67
N GLY A 349 -1.71 -4.91 -23.23
CA GLY A 349 -2.38 -5.05 -24.50
C GLY A 349 -2.55 -6.47 -24.97
N THR A 350 -3.29 -6.63 -26.07
CA THR A 350 -3.50 -7.91 -26.74
C THR A 350 -3.10 -7.85 -28.22
N SER A 351 -2.53 -8.92 -28.76
CA SER A 351 -2.09 -9.02 -30.16
C SER A 351 -1.21 -7.82 -30.57
N MET A 352 -1.54 -7.06 -31.61
CA MET A 352 -0.78 -5.88 -32.03
C MET A 352 -0.65 -4.84 -30.90
N GLY A 353 -1.71 -4.67 -30.09
CA GLY A 353 -1.64 -3.81 -28.91
C GLY A 353 -0.60 -4.27 -27.89
N ALA A 354 -0.43 -5.59 -27.69
CA ALA A 354 0.62 -6.12 -26.81
C ALA A 354 2.02 -5.83 -27.36
N PHE A 355 2.22 -5.93 -28.67
CA PHE A 355 3.48 -5.59 -29.33
C PHE A 355 3.84 -4.11 -29.11
N ILE A 356 2.90 -3.20 -29.37
CA ILE A 356 3.11 -1.77 -29.16
C ILE A 356 3.34 -1.46 -27.67
N SER A 357 2.56 -2.09 -26.77
CA SER A 357 2.75 -1.94 -25.32
C SER A 357 4.15 -2.38 -24.87
N ALA A 358 4.68 -3.46 -25.46
CA ALA A 358 6.04 -3.92 -25.17
C ALA A 358 7.09 -2.89 -25.59
N LEU A 359 6.92 -2.23 -26.76
CA LEU A 359 7.81 -1.16 -27.18
C LEU A 359 7.77 0.04 -26.22
N VAL A 360 6.57 0.45 -25.77
CA VAL A 360 6.43 1.49 -24.73
C VAL A 360 7.15 1.07 -23.44
N ALA A 361 6.96 -0.17 -22.99
CA ALA A 361 7.63 -0.67 -21.79
C ALA A 361 9.15 -0.74 -21.92
N CYS A 362 9.66 -0.90 -23.15
CA CYS A 362 11.10 -0.83 -23.44
C CYS A 362 11.65 0.62 -23.56
N GLY A 363 10.78 1.62 -23.44
CA GLY A 363 11.17 3.03 -23.49
C GLY A 363 11.21 3.64 -24.89
N PHE A 364 10.68 2.94 -25.92
CA PHE A 364 10.57 3.52 -27.27
C PHE A 364 9.54 4.63 -27.31
N ASP A 365 9.90 5.77 -27.88
CA ASP A 365 8.95 6.84 -28.18
C ASP A 365 8.18 6.57 -29.48
N SER A 366 7.17 7.40 -29.77
CA SER A 366 6.31 7.25 -30.96
C SER A 366 7.06 7.42 -32.28
N VAL A 367 8.18 8.17 -32.29
CA VAL A 367 9.01 8.41 -33.47
C VAL A 367 9.87 7.17 -33.74
N GLU A 368 10.52 6.65 -32.71
CA GLU A 368 11.33 5.43 -32.78
C GLU A 368 10.49 4.21 -33.19
N MET A 369 9.30 4.06 -32.62
CA MET A 369 8.36 3.00 -33.03
C MET A 369 7.99 3.10 -34.50
N LYS A 370 7.76 4.31 -35.00
CA LYS A 370 7.47 4.54 -36.42
C LYS A 370 8.66 4.15 -37.31
N HIS A 371 9.88 4.52 -36.93
CA HIS A 371 11.10 4.16 -37.66
C HIS A 371 11.33 2.65 -37.70
N LEU A 372 11.26 2.00 -36.56
CA LEU A 372 11.40 0.53 -36.45
C LEU A 372 10.45 -0.19 -37.38
N TRP A 373 9.22 0.33 -37.52
CA TRP A 373 8.22 -0.27 -38.39
C TRP A 373 8.50 -0.04 -39.89
N LEU A 374 8.92 1.16 -40.26
CA LEU A 374 9.27 1.47 -41.65
C LEU A 374 10.44 0.66 -42.15
N GLU A 375 11.45 0.41 -41.31
CA GLU A 375 12.59 -0.42 -41.63
C GLU A 375 12.18 -1.89 -41.82
N THR A 376 11.38 -2.47 -40.92
CA THR A 376 10.90 -3.85 -41.04
C THR A 376 10.02 -4.06 -42.28
N THR A 377 9.21 -3.08 -42.67
CA THR A 377 8.39 -3.17 -43.88
C THR A 377 9.20 -2.96 -45.17
N SER A 378 10.31 -2.23 -45.14
CA SER A 378 11.21 -2.09 -46.27
C SER A 378 12.04 -3.37 -46.55
N MET A 379 12.35 -4.14 -45.51
CA MET A 379 13.04 -5.44 -45.63
C MET A 379 12.14 -6.55 -46.19
N THR A 380 10.83 -6.39 -46.13
CA THR A 380 9.84 -7.37 -46.64
C THR A 380 9.39 -7.11 -48.06
N LYS A 381 10.01 -6.16 -48.81
CA LYS A 381 9.76 -6.07 -50.27
C LYS A 381 10.32 -7.33 -50.94
N PRO A 382 9.46 -8.24 -51.45
CA PRO A 382 9.99 -9.35 -52.21
C PRO A 382 10.67 -8.80 -53.44
N CYS A 383 11.85 -9.29 -53.70
CA CYS A 383 12.55 -9.11 -55.00
C CYS A 383 11.71 -9.82 -56.08
N LEU A 384 10.63 -9.18 -56.50
CA LEU A 384 9.97 -9.55 -57.76
C LEU A 384 10.85 -9.05 -58.89
N LYS A 385 11.92 -9.81 -59.18
CA LYS A 385 12.56 -9.78 -60.49
C LYS A 385 11.66 -10.48 -61.46
N SER A 386 11.09 -9.69 -62.36
CA SER A 386 10.51 -10.12 -63.60
C SER A 386 11.42 -11.06 -64.37
N HIS A 387 10.88 -12.22 -64.75
CA HIS A 387 11.25 -12.92 -65.95
C HIS A 387 10.06 -12.96 -66.88
#